data_041f5ec3752cdbcb94095c57b3e940ca
#
_entry.id   041f5ec3752cdbcb94095c57b3e940ca
#
_cell.length_a   1.000
_cell.length_b   1.000
_cell.length_c   1.000
_cell.angle_alpha   90.00
_cell.angle_beta   90.00
_cell.angle_gamma   90.00
#
_symmetry.space_group_name_H-M   'P 1'
#
loop_
_entity.id
_entity.type
_entity.pdbx_description
1 polymer ?
#
loop_
_entity_poly.entity_id
_entity_poly.type
_entity_poly.pdbx_seq_one_letter_code
_entity_poly.pdbx_strand_id
1 'polypeptide(L)'
;ERFTPPGHHSRKEYDAMERYLKTFSNRTIRNIFWSANNYALPKVPAECGTKITYWYGCDEKKDRRYNIRFMKHYFPQIRVHGIPKMAHVELVLVHPELFDHYAEKFLKPEE
;
A
#
# COMPACT_ATOMS: atom_id res chain seq x y z
N GLU A 1 15.25 6.91 -0.13
CA GLU A 1 16.19 5.82 0.19
C GLU A 1 15.83 5.11 1.48
N ARG A 2 14.80 5.62 2.21
CA ARG A 2 14.39 5.08 3.50
C ARG A 2 13.13 4.23 3.45
N PHE A 3 12.47 4.17 2.29
CA PHE A 3 11.18 3.49 2.18
C PHE A 3 11.32 2.00 1.96
N THR A 4 12.48 1.55 1.48
CA THR A 4 12.71 0.14 1.17
C THR A 4 14.00 -0.30 1.84
N PRO A 5 13.96 -1.40 2.61
CA PRO A 5 15.18 -1.93 3.23
C PRO A 5 16.24 -2.31 2.20
N PRO A 6 17.52 -2.25 2.56
CA PRO A 6 18.59 -2.72 1.69
C PRO A 6 18.35 -4.17 1.24
N GLY A 7 18.56 -4.44 -0.03
CA GLY A 7 18.37 -5.77 -0.60
C GLY A 7 17.04 -5.99 -1.30
N HIS A 8 16.06 -5.08 -1.13
CA HIS A 8 14.77 -5.19 -1.81
C HIS A 8 14.82 -4.65 -3.23
N HIS A 9 15.68 -3.68 -3.50
CA HIS A 9 15.90 -3.12 -4.83
C HIS A 9 17.38 -3.02 -5.13
N SER A 10 17.74 -3.16 -6.41
CA SER A 10 19.11 -2.97 -6.84
C SER A 10 19.48 -1.48 -6.90
N ARG A 11 20.77 -1.19 -6.90
CA ARG A 11 21.28 0.18 -7.10
C ARG A 11 20.79 0.77 -8.43
N LYS A 12 20.73 -0.07 -9.46
CA LYS A 12 20.25 0.35 -10.78
C LYS A 12 18.79 0.79 -10.73
N GLU A 13 17.96 0.07 -9.98
CA GLU A 13 16.56 0.42 -9.81
C GLU A 13 16.40 1.73 -9.06
N TYR A 14 17.17 1.95 -7.98
CA TYR A 14 17.15 3.21 -7.25
C TYR A 14 17.58 4.39 -8.14
N ASP A 15 18.63 4.20 -8.92
CA ASP A 15 19.12 5.26 -9.82
C ASP A 15 18.08 5.60 -10.88
N ALA A 16 17.36 4.60 -11.41
CA ALA A 16 16.31 4.81 -12.38
C ALA A 16 15.13 5.59 -11.75
N MET A 17 14.72 5.23 -10.54
CA MET A 17 13.67 5.95 -9.81
C MET A 17 14.06 7.40 -9.55
N GLU A 18 15.30 7.61 -9.12
CA GLU A 18 15.80 8.97 -8.85
C GLU A 18 15.81 9.82 -10.12
N ARG A 19 16.29 9.27 -11.24
CA ARG A 19 16.26 9.98 -12.53
C ARG A 19 14.83 10.33 -12.95
N TYR A 20 13.90 9.43 -12.75
CA TYR A 20 12.50 9.67 -13.08
C TYR A 20 11.93 10.81 -12.23
N LEU A 21 12.17 10.78 -10.91
CA LEU A 21 11.69 11.81 -10.00
C LEU A 21 12.27 13.19 -10.32
N LYS A 22 13.51 13.25 -10.81
CA LYS A 22 14.14 14.51 -11.20
C LYS A 22 13.53 15.16 -12.44
N THR A 23 12.71 14.41 -13.20
CA THR A 23 11.99 15.00 -14.33
C THR A 23 10.80 15.84 -13.89
N PHE A 24 10.36 15.70 -12.65
CA PHE A 24 9.25 16.49 -12.11
C PHE A 24 9.76 17.79 -11.49
N SER A 25 8.95 18.86 -11.59
CA SER A 25 9.27 20.10 -10.90
C SER A 25 9.11 19.92 -9.39
N ASN A 26 9.80 20.77 -8.61
CA ASN A 26 9.64 20.77 -7.15
C ASN A 26 8.19 21.03 -6.74
N ARG A 27 7.50 21.87 -7.49
CA ARG A 27 6.09 22.16 -7.24
C ARG A 27 5.22 20.93 -7.44
N THR A 28 5.45 20.17 -8.51
CA THR A 28 4.72 18.94 -8.79
C THR A 28 4.94 17.91 -7.68
N ILE A 29 6.18 17.69 -7.27
CA ILE A 29 6.50 16.76 -6.19
C ILE A 29 5.82 17.20 -4.90
N ARG A 30 5.91 18.48 -4.56
CA ARG A 30 5.27 19.02 -3.35
C ARG A 30 3.76 18.81 -3.37
N ASN A 31 3.12 19.07 -4.51
CA ASN A 31 1.67 18.90 -4.64
C ASN A 31 1.26 17.44 -4.52
N ILE A 32 2.03 16.51 -5.08
CA ILE A 32 1.76 15.08 -4.94
C ILE A 32 1.81 14.66 -3.47
N PHE A 33 2.87 15.04 -2.76
CA PHE A 33 2.99 14.71 -1.34
C PHE A 33 1.91 15.36 -0.50
N TRP A 34 1.59 16.63 -0.78
CA TRP A 34 0.53 17.31 -0.04
C TRP A 34 -0.82 16.62 -0.23
N SER A 35 -1.17 16.28 -1.47
CA SER A 35 -2.42 15.59 -1.77
C SER A 35 -2.51 14.23 -1.11
N ALA A 36 -1.41 13.44 -1.15
CA ALA A 36 -1.37 12.12 -0.55
C ALA A 36 -1.53 12.17 0.97
N ASN A 37 -1.02 13.22 1.63
CA ASN A 37 -1.02 13.31 3.08
C ASN A 37 -2.18 14.12 3.65
N ASN A 38 -2.96 14.79 2.82
CA ASN A 38 -4.07 15.64 3.27
C ASN A 38 -5.43 15.20 2.74
N TYR A 39 -5.51 13.97 2.23
CA TYR A 39 -6.77 13.42 1.78
C TYR A 39 -7.64 13.05 2.98
N ALA A 40 -8.89 13.50 2.93
CA ALA A 40 -9.88 13.13 3.94
C ALA A 40 -10.83 12.09 3.35
N LEU A 41 -11.00 10.97 4.03
CA LEU A 41 -11.90 9.93 3.57
C LEU A 41 -13.36 10.44 3.65
N PRO A 42 -14.13 10.41 2.56
CA PRO A 42 -15.52 10.81 2.60
C PRO A 42 -16.35 9.85 3.46
N LYS A 43 -17.47 10.34 3.97
CA LYS A 43 -18.39 9.47 4.72
C LYS A 43 -18.92 8.40 3.78
N VAL A 44 -18.84 7.15 4.24
CA VAL A 44 -19.37 5.99 3.52
C VAL A 44 -20.58 5.48 4.26
N PRO A 45 -21.69 5.16 3.54
CA PRO A 45 -22.87 4.60 4.21
C PRO A 45 -22.53 3.31 4.96
N ALA A 46 -23.12 3.16 6.14
CA ALA A 46 -22.91 1.98 6.96
C ALA A 46 -23.35 0.68 6.27
N GLU A 47 -24.25 0.81 5.32
CA GLU A 47 -24.79 -0.32 4.55
C GLU A 47 -23.98 -0.64 3.29
N CYS A 48 -22.75 -0.11 3.18
CA CYS A 48 -21.91 -0.43 2.04
C CYS A 48 -21.65 -1.93 1.98
N GLY A 49 -22.18 -2.58 0.94
CA GLY A 49 -22.08 -4.03 0.77
C GLY A 49 -20.78 -4.49 0.10
N THR A 50 -19.93 -3.56 -0.28
CA THR A 50 -18.66 -3.88 -0.92
C THR A 50 -17.73 -4.60 0.06
N LYS A 51 -17.21 -5.75 -0.36
CA LYS A 51 -16.21 -6.45 0.43
C LYS A 51 -14.87 -5.78 0.25
N ILE A 52 -14.26 -5.39 1.35
CA ILE A 52 -13.00 -4.66 1.34
C ILE A 52 -11.94 -5.48 2.04
N THR A 53 -10.76 -5.58 1.43
CA THR A 53 -9.59 -6.17 2.06
C THR A 53 -8.46 -5.15 2.10
N TYR A 54 -7.72 -5.16 3.19
CA TYR A 54 -6.55 -4.30 3.37
C TYR A 54 -5.32 -5.19 3.48
N TRP A 55 -4.38 -5.01 2.56
CA TRP A 55 -3.14 -5.79 2.54
C TRP A 55 -1.96 -4.89 2.84
N TYR A 56 -1.08 -5.37 3.67
CA TYR A 56 0.15 -4.63 3.98
C TYR A 56 1.33 -5.60 4.03
N GLY A 57 2.53 -5.11 3.74
CA GLY A 57 3.74 -5.89 3.94
C GLY A 57 4.10 -5.94 5.42
N CYS A 58 4.45 -7.12 5.92
CA CYS A 58 4.75 -7.27 7.34
C CYS A 58 5.93 -6.42 7.80
N ASP A 59 6.84 -6.06 6.89
CA ASP A 59 7.96 -5.19 7.20
C ASP A 59 7.52 -3.76 7.53
N GLU A 60 6.31 -3.37 7.12
CA GLU A 60 5.76 -2.05 7.42
C GLU A 60 4.60 -2.08 8.42
N LYS A 61 4.41 -3.20 9.11
CA LYS A 61 3.29 -3.37 10.04
C LYS A 61 3.20 -2.26 11.07
N LYS A 62 4.33 -1.86 11.62
CA LYS A 62 4.40 -0.82 12.64
C LYS A 62 3.92 0.52 12.09
N ASP A 63 4.31 0.85 10.86
CA ASP A 63 3.94 2.11 10.23
C ASP A 63 2.48 2.13 9.78
N ARG A 64 1.88 0.97 9.57
CA ARG A 64 0.49 0.83 9.11
C ARG A 64 -0.51 0.66 10.23
N ARG A 65 -0.06 0.58 11.47
CA ARG A 65 -0.94 0.34 12.63
C ARG A 65 -2.08 1.36 12.72
N TYR A 66 -1.79 2.62 12.56
CA TYR A 66 -2.79 3.67 12.60
C TYR A 66 -3.79 3.53 11.46
N ASN A 67 -3.28 3.30 10.25
CA ASN A 67 -4.12 3.17 9.06
C ASN A 67 -5.06 1.97 9.18
N ILE A 68 -4.57 0.86 9.70
CA ILE A 68 -5.38 -0.35 9.90
C ILE A 68 -6.50 -0.07 10.90
N ARG A 69 -6.17 0.60 12.01
CA ARG A 69 -7.15 0.95 13.03
C ARG A 69 -8.22 1.87 12.47
N PHE A 70 -7.80 2.86 11.69
CA PHE A 70 -8.70 3.80 11.03
C PHE A 70 -9.66 3.09 10.08
N MET A 71 -9.13 2.21 9.23
CA MET A 71 -9.94 1.47 8.28
C MET A 71 -10.93 0.51 8.96
N LYS A 72 -10.51 -0.13 10.05
CA LYS A 72 -11.42 -0.98 10.82
C LYS A 72 -12.55 -0.20 11.47
N HIS A 73 -12.30 1.04 11.84
CA HIS A 73 -13.33 1.91 12.39
C HIS A 73 -14.39 2.26 11.34
N TYR A 74 -13.96 2.61 10.13
CA TYR A 74 -14.87 2.98 9.04
C TYR A 74 -15.54 1.77 8.40
N PHE A 75 -14.84 0.66 8.32
CA PHE A 75 -15.34 -0.57 7.68
C PHE A 75 -15.15 -1.74 8.65
N PRO A 76 -16.08 -1.91 9.60
CA PRO A 76 -15.91 -2.94 10.65
C PRO A 76 -15.74 -4.36 10.13
N GLN A 77 -16.21 -4.65 8.91
CA GLN A 77 -16.11 -5.98 8.31
C GLN A 77 -14.89 -6.16 7.43
N ILE A 78 -13.99 -5.16 7.40
CA ILE A 78 -12.79 -5.23 6.59
C ILE A 78 -11.90 -6.40 7.01
N ARG A 79 -11.33 -7.08 6.03
CA ARG A 79 -10.34 -8.12 6.29
C ARG A 79 -8.96 -7.54 6.11
N VAL A 80 -8.09 -7.80 7.07
CA VAL A 80 -6.72 -7.28 7.07
C VAL A 80 -5.76 -8.45 6.91
N HIS A 81 -4.88 -8.36 5.91
CA HIS A 81 -3.91 -9.41 5.61
C HIS A 81 -2.50 -8.85 5.61
N GLY A 82 -1.63 -9.43 6.44
CA GLY A 82 -0.21 -9.13 6.43
C GLY A 82 0.52 -10.08 5.50
N ILE A 83 1.28 -9.56 4.56
CA ILE A 83 2.08 -10.35 3.64
C ILE A 83 3.50 -10.48 4.19
N PRO A 84 3.97 -11.72 4.49
CA PRO A 84 5.28 -11.91 5.10
C PRO A 84 6.42 -11.39 4.23
N LYS A 85 7.45 -10.83 4.88
CA LYS A 85 8.71 -10.43 4.23
C LYS A 85 8.54 -9.41 3.11
N MET A 86 7.52 -8.55 3.19
CA MET A 86 7.28 -7.53 2.17
C MET A 86 7.39 -6.14 2.77
N ALA A 87 8.01 -5.24 2.03
CA ALA A 87 8.05 -3.82 2.33
C ALA A 87 6.91 -3.10 1.60
N HIS A 88 6.92 -1.78 1.64
CA HIS A 88 5.88 -0.95 1.05
C HIS A 88 5.75 -1.20 -0.46
N VAL A 89 4.56 -1.56 -0.90
CA VAL A 89 4.17 -1.89 -2.28
C VAL A 89 5.07 -2.91 -2.98
N GLU A 90 5.91 -3.59 -2.26
CA GLU A 90 6.85 -4.57 -2.83
C GLU A 90 6.11 -5.71 -3.53
N LEU A 91 5.01 -6.18 -2.95
CA LEU A 91 4.25 -7.29 -3.51
C LEU A 91 3.79 -6.98 -4.95
N VAL A 92 3.27 -5.79 -5.17
CA VAL A 92 2.72 -5.42 -6.48
C VAL A 92 3.84 -5.12 -7.48
N LEU A 93 4.87 -4.40 -7.05
CA LEU A 93 5.90 -3.90 -7.95
C LEU A 93 7.00 -4.91 -8.25
N VAL A 94 7.34 -5.76 -7.29
CA VAL A 94 8.49 -6.66 -7.41
C VAL A 94 8.06 -8.12 -7.60
N HIS A 95 6.92 -8.51 -7.03
CA HIS A 95 6.46 -9.90 -7.04
C HIS A 95 5.03 -10.03 -7.56
N PRO A 96 4.76 -9.65 -8.82
CA PRO A 96 3.40 -9.67 -9.35
C PRO A 96 2.76 -11.07 -9.35
N GLU A 97 3.55 -12.12 -9.54
CA GLU A 97 3.04 -13.50 -9.49
C GLU A 97 2.54 -13.88 -8.09
N LEU A 98 3.20 -13.37 -7.04
CA LEU A 98 2.73 -13.56 -5.68
C LEU A 98 1.47 -12.75 -5.41
N PHE A 99 1.35 -11.58 -6.01
CA PHE A 99 0.14 -10.78 -5.92
C PHE A 99 -1.06 -11.57 -6.44
N ASP A 100 -0.93 -12.20 -7.59
CA ASP A 100 -2.00 -13.02 -8.18
C ASP A 100 -2.37 -14.18 -7.26
N HIS A 101 -1.38 -14.84 -6.67
CA HIS A 101 -1.61 -15.94 -5.73
C HIS A 101 -2.41 -15.47 -4.52
N TYR A 102 -2.03 -14.34 -3.91
CA TYR A 102 -2.73 -13.82 -2.75
C TYR A 102 -4.11 -13.29 -3.12
N ALA A 103 -4.27 -12.70 -4.30
CA ALA A 103 -5.57 -12.24 -4.78
C ALA A 103 -6.55 -13.40 -4.90
N GLU A 104 -6.12 -14.52 -5.48
CA GLU A 104 -6.95 -15.72 -5.53
C GLU A 104 -7.34 -16.19 -4.14
N LYS A 105 -6.37 -16.23 -3.23
CA LYS A 105 -6.59 -16.73 -1.87
C LYS A 105 -7.55 -15.85 -1.07
N PHE A 106 -7.38 -14.53 -1.13
CA PHE A 106 -8.09 -13.60 -0.25
C PHE A 106 -9.38 -13.04 -0.83
N LEU A 107 -9.52 -13.04 -2.15
CA LEU A 107 -10.68 -12.47 -2.82
C LEU A 107 -11.71 -13.51 -3.25
N LYS A 108 -11.47 -14.78 -2.95
CA LYS A 108 -12.47 -15.81 -3.23
C LYS A 108 -13.73 -15.56 -2.40
N PRO A 109 -14.92 -15.78 -2.99
CA PRO A 109 -16.14 -15.72 -2.23
C PRO A 109 -16.10 -16.74 -1.10
N GLU A 110 -16.62 -16.38 0.05
CA GLU A 110 -16.83 -17.35 1.13
C GLU A 110 -17.94 -18.31 0.71
N GLU A 111 -17.63 -19.58 0.76
CA GLU A 111 -18.63 -20.62 0.57
C GLU A 111 -19.28 -20.97 1.91
#